data_93b7ea3d9eeb03fd8a2cca8635bd2588
#
_entry.id   93b7ea3d9eeb03fd8a2cca8635bd2588
#
_cell.length_a   1.000
_cell.length_b   1.000
_cell.length_c   1.000
_cell.angle_alpha   90.00
_cell.angle_beta   90.00
_cell.angle_gamma   90.00
#
_symmetry.space_group_name_H-M   'P 1'
#
loop_
_entity.id
_entity.type
_entity.pdbx_description
1 polymer ?
#
loop_
_entity_poly.entity_id
_entity_poly.type
_entity_poly.pdbx_seq_one_letter_code
_entity_poly.pdbx_strand_id
1 'polypeptide(L)'
;MNQPLLLTAAGLVLMVGCSAPPESRAPAAPPLAVSIVPAESVALESSFEAGGVVRARTTAAIASRLMAPIAAVHVVTGDRVRRGAPLVTLDNREIEANRSRAAAAFSTAVESARAAESDVKSAQASATLARATHDRIRTLHDKRSATPQELDQAASALDAADAQLGAARARVAAASAAREAAKAASDAAAITASYAVLAAPFDGLVIERSADPGAMATPGQALVTIEDATGFRLEVAVDEARAAHVAPGQAAHVQIGDAASSSNYWVGEGRVSEIARVDPGSHSFLIKLDLPKGPSLRSGLFCRARFAGPTRQALVIPASAAIRRGQLTFVYAVNPEGRAVLQPVSPGAETDDRLEVLAGIREGDRVVADPPPSLSDGTAVTGAGR
;
A
#
# COMPACT_ATOMS: atom_id res chain seq x y z
N MET A 1 -84.46 -28.51 -31.51
CA MET A 1 -85.53 -29.54 -31.62
C MET A 1 -85.69 -30.14 -30.24
N ASN A 2 -86.88 -30.05 -29.73
CA ASN A 2 -87.58 -30.79 -28.66
C ASN A 2 -87.19 -30.50 -27.23
N GLN A 3 -87.99 -29.63 -26.64
CA GLN A 3 -88.66 -29.86 -25.31
C GLN A 3 -89.59 -31.07 -25.42
N PRO A 4 -90.23 -31.61 -24.36
CA PRO A 4 -90.91 -30.94 -23.24
C PRO A 4 -90.83 -31.78 -21.87
N LEU A 5 -91.31 -31.38 -20.83
CA LEU A 5 -92.56 -31.13 -20.13
C LEU A 5 -92.57 -31.63 -18.70
N LEU A 6 -92.90 -30.78 -17.76
CA LEU A 6 -93.79 -30.84 -16.63
C LEU A 6 -93.83 -32.06 -15.66
N LEU A 7 -93.67 -31.78 -14.37
CA LEU A 7 -94.87 -31.93 -13.47
C LEU A 7 -94.61 -31.40 -12.04
N THR A 8 -95.51 -30.62 -11.57
CA THR A 8 -95.83 -30.05 -10.27
C THR A 8 -96.08 -31.09 -9.17
N ALA A 9 -95.57 -30.87 -7.94
CA ALA A 9 -96.24 -31.32 -6.75
C ALA A 9 -95.89 -30.39 -5.56
N ALA A 10 -96.94 -29.75 -5.05
CA ALA A 10 -96.94 -28.95 -3.84
C ALA A 10 -96.83 -29.85 -2.61
N GLY A 11 -95.90 -29.49 -1.64
CA GLY A 11 -95.82 -30.13 -0.33
C GLY A 11 -95.55 -29.08 0.75
N LEU A 12 -96.57 -28.69 1.43
CA LEU A 12 -96.62 -27.85 2.62
C LEU A 12 -95.99 -28.63 3.79
N VAL A 13 -94.81 -28.16 4.37
CA VAL A 13 -94.29 -28.71 5.62
C VAL A 13 -93.92 -27.59 6.56
N LEU A 14 -94.39 -27.68 7.76
CA LEU A 14 -94.32 -26.87 8.96
C LEU A 14 -92.91 -26.37 9.28
N MET A 15 -92.82 -25.09 9.64
CA MET A 15 -91.76 -24.49 10.39
C MET A 15 -91.75 -25.03 11.82
N VAL A 16 -90.73 -25.84 12.19
CA VAL A 16 -90.33 -26.07 13.57
C VAL A 16 -89.04 -25.24 13.80
N GLY A 17 -89.20 -24.18 14.57
CA GLY A 17 -88.10 -23.35 15.00
C GLY A 17 -87.25 -24.12 16.03
N CYS A 18 -86.00 -24.53 15.64
CA CYS A 18 -84.96 -24.90 16.57
C CYS A 18 -84.19 -23.62 16.99
N SER A 19 -84.52 -23.14 18.18
CA SER A 19 -83.70 -22.22 18.94
C SER A 19 -82.33 -22.87 19.21
N ALA A 20 -81.29 -22.44 18.60
CA ALA A 20 -79.92 -22.82 19.00
C ALA A 20 -79.65 -22.32 20.41
N PRO A 21 -79.11 -23.15 21.32
CA PRO A 21 -78.71 -22.69 22.64
C PRO A 21 -77.58 -21.61 22.50
N PRO A 22 -77.58 -20.62 23.43
CA PRO A 22 -76.50 -19.62 23.40
C PRO A 22 -75.19 -20.35 23.64
N GLU A 23 -74.23 -20.16 22.72
CA GLU A 23 -72.86 -20.60 22.93
C GLU A 23 -72.39 -20.08 24.30
N SER A 24 -72.22 -21.02 25.19
CA SER A 24 -71.58 -20.77 26.50
C SER A 24 -70.13 -20.34 26.22
N ARG A 25 -69.91 -19.04 26.28
CA ARG A 25 -68.58 -18.45 26.23
C ARG A 25 -67.81 -19.00 27.44
N ALA A 26 -66.94 -19.99 27.20
CA ALA A 26 -66.01 -20.49 28.22
C ALA A 26 -65.37 -19.31 28.98
N PRO A 27 -65.28 -19.39 30.32
CA PRO A 27 -64.65 -18.33 31.08
C PRO A 27 -63.24 -18.11 30.53
N ALA A 28 -62.94 -16.88 30.16
CA ALA A 28 -61.63 -16.49 29.66
C ALA A 28 -60.57 -16.88 30.70
N ALA A 29 -59.65 -17.72 30.32
CA ALA A 29 -58.50 -18.06 31.16
C ALA A 29 -57.82 -16.77 31.67
N PRO A 30 -57.33 -16.72 32.90
CA PRO A 30 -56.68 -15.54 33.42
C PRO A 30 -55.49 -15.15 32.52
N PRO A 31 -55.29 -13.85 32.26
CA PRO A 31 -54.24 -13.42 31.38
C PRO A 31 -52.87 -13.85 31.91
N LEU A 32 -52.04 -14.39 31.02
CA LEU A 32 -50.70 -14.86 31.36
C LEU A 32 -49.76 -13.64 31.52
N ALA A 33 -49.08 -13.58 32.67
CA ALA A 33 -48.08 -12.51 32.91
C ALA A 33 -46.79 -12.78 32.10
N VAL A 34 -46.44 -11.88 31.21
CA VAL A 34 -45.26 -12.01 30.33
C VAL A 34 -44.51 -10.67 30.25
N SER A 35 -43.23 -10.73 29.99
CA SER A 35 -42.42 -9.54 29.74
C SER A 35 -42.74 -9.02 28.32
N ILE A 36 -43.26 -7.79 28.21
CA ILE A 36 -43.61 -7.18 26.95
C ILE A 36 -42.63 -6.02 26.70
N VAL A 37 -41.99 -6.02 25.54
CA VAL A 37 -40.99 -5.02 25.11
C VAL A 37 -41.42 -4.47 23.75
N PRO A 38 -41.34 -3.15 23.53
CA PRO A 38 -41.59 -2.60 22.21
C PRO A 38 -40.46 -2.97 21.25
N ALA A 39 -40.78 -3.15 19.98
CA ALA A 39 -39.83 -3.22 18.91
C ALA A 39 -39.29 -1.80 18.65
N GLU A 40 -37.98 -1.61 18.77
CA GLU A 40 -37.35 -0.32 18.72
C GLU A 40 -36.50 -0.18 17.41
N SER A 41 -36.53 1.03 16.84
CA SER A 41 -35.62 1.38 15.74
C SER A 41 -34.31 1.92 16.34
N VAL A 42 -33.23 1.17 16.12
CA VAL A 42 -31.90 1.51 16.65
C VAL A 42 -30.93 1.74 15.50
N ALA A 43 -30.07 2.72 15.64
CA ALA A 43 -28.98 2.95 14.72
C ALA A 43 -27.94 1.81 14.87
N LEU A 44 -27.86 0.93 13.89
CA LEU A 44 -26.86 -0.12 13.84
C LEU A 44 -25.74 0.27 12.87
N GLU A 45 -24.50 0.17 13.33
CA GLU A 45 -23.35 0.27 12.47
C GLU A 45 -23.29 -0.99 11.58
N SER A 46 -23.40 -0.79 10.29
CA SER A 46 -23.14 -1.88 9.35
C SER A 46 -21.64 -2.14 9.29
N SER A 47 -21.25 -3.35 8.94
CA SER A 47 -19.88 -3.69 8.63
C SER A 47 -19.83 -4.57 7.41
N PHE A 48 -18.75 -4.50 6.67
CA PHE A 48 -18.51 -5.41 5.54
C PHE A 48 -17.09 -5.97 5.60
N GLU A 49 -16.94 -7.17 5.08
CA GLU A 49 -15.65 -7.83 4.98
C GLU A 49 -15.18 -7.83 3.53
N ALA A 50 -13.86 -7.66 3.37
CA ALA A 50 -13.21 -7.80 2.08
C ALA A 50 -11.91 -8.58 2.23
N GLY A 51 -11.65 -9.46 1.27
CA GLY A 51 -10.45 -10.27 1.20
C GLY A 51 -9.29 -9.53 0.57
N GLY A 52 -8.08 -9.84 1.02
CA GLY A 52 -6.88 -9.23 0.50
C GLY A 52 -5.62 -10.05 0.74
N VAL A 53 -4.49 -9.50 0.33
CA VAL A 53 -3.17 -10.14 0.46
C VAL A 53 -2.21 -9.19 1.15
N VAL A 54 -1.43 -9.72 2.09
CA VAL A 54 -0.33 -9.00 2.73
C VAL A 54 0.79 -8.81 1.74
N ARG A 55 1.33 -7.60 1.65
CA ARG A 55 2.53 -7.26 0.87
C ARG A 55 3.51 -6.46 1.71
N ALA A 56 4.78 -6.59 1.41
CA ALA A 56 5.77 -5.67 1.95
C ALA A 56 5.51 -4.24 1.45
N ARG A 57 5.78 -3.24 2.29
CA ARG A 57 5.66 -1.81 1.89
C ARG A 57 6.61 -1.44 0.78
N THR A 58 7.81 -2.02 0.81
CA THR A 58 8.88 -1.75 -0.14
C THR A 58 9.39 -3.05 -0.71
N THR A 59 9.38 -3.15 -2.03
CA THR A 59 9.96 -4.25 -2.78
C THR A 59 10.90 -3.68 -3.83
N ALA A 60 12.08 -4.24 -3.98
CA ALA A 60 13.04 -3.85 -5.01
C ALA A 60 13.43 -5.05 -5.88
N ALA A 61 13.20 -4.91 -7.17
CA ALA A 61 13.75 -5.81 -8.17
C ALA A 61 15.14 -5.31 -8.58
N ILE A 62 16.17 -6.06 -8.23
CA ILE A 62 17.56 -5.74 -8.51
C ILE A 62 17.91 -6.28 -9.89
N ALA A 63 18.09 -5.36 -10.83
CA ALA A 63 18.40 -5.66 -12.22
C ALA A 63 19.83 -5.24 -12.59
N SER A 64 20.44 -5.92 -13.54
CA SER A 64 21.70 -5.48 -14.11
C SER A 64 21.52 -4.20 -14.96
N ARG A 65 22.54 -3.36 -14.95
CA ARG A 65 22.68 -2.22 -15.88
C ARG A 65 23.67 -2.53 -17.01
N LEU A 66 24.39 -3.65 -16.89
CA LEU A 66 25.42 -4.07 -17.81
C LEU A 66 25.04 -5.42 -18.41
N MET A 67 25.52 -5.66 -19.63
CA MET A 67 25.48 -6.96 -20.23
C MET A 67 26.83 -7.65 -19.93
N ALA A 68 26.80 -8.65 -19.01
CA ALA A 68 27.99 -9.36 -18.60
C ALA A 68 27.61 -10.74 -18.00
N PRO A 69 28.50 -11.74 -18.06
CA PRO A 69 28.28 -13.01 -17.37
C PRO A 69 28.21 -12.81 -15.85
N ILE A 70 27.35 -13.61 -15.19
CA ILE A 70 27.27 -13.65 -13.74
C ILE A 70 28.44 -14.47 -13.21
N ALA A 71 29.38 -13.83 -12.49
CA ALA A 71 30.53 -14.50 -11.90
C ALA A 71 30.15 -15.26 -10.63
N ALA A 72 29.34 -14.63 -9.75
CA ALA A 72 28.91 -15.23 -8.49
C ALA A 72 27.56 -14.67 -8.05
N VAL A 73 26.77 -15.53 -7.36
CA VAL A 73 25.55 -15.16 -6.67
C VAL A 73 25.78 -15.44 -5.18
N HIS A 74 25.60 -14.44 -4.32
CA HIS A 74 25.96 -14.47 -2.90
C HIS A 74 24.77 -14.77 -2.00
N VAL A 75 23.55 -14.90 -2.55
CA VAL A 75 22.31 -15.05 -1.79
C VAL A 75 21.44 -16.17 -2.35
N VAL A 76 20.61 -16.74 -1.48
CA VAL A 76 19.53 -17.66 -1.86
C VAL A 76 18.19 -17.10 -1.42
N THR A 77 17.11 -17.62 -2.00
CA THR A 77 15.74 -17.24 -1.59
C THR A 77 15.53 -17.59 -0.12
N GLY A 78 15.04 -16.61 0.65
CA GLY A 78 14.84 -16.73 2.10
C GLY A 78 15.96 -16.08 2.94
N ASP A 79 17.07 -15.64 2.32
CA ASP A 79 18.15 -14.97 3.05
C ASP A 79 17.77 -13.57 3.48
N ARG A 80 18.24 -13.19 4.69
CA ARG A 80 18.19 -11.81 5.15
C ARG A 80 19.46 -11.07 4.75
N VAL A 81 19.28 -9.96 4.07
CA VAL A 81 20.38 -9.12 3.58
C VAL A 81 20.34 -7.75 4.24
N ARG A 82 21.52 -7.15 4.44
CA ARG A 82 21.66 -5.77 4.91
C ARG A 82 21.89 -4.83 3.74
N ARG A 83 21.52 -3.59 3.90
CA ARG A 83 21.83 -2.53 2.94
C ARG A 83 23.32 -2.53 2.58
N GLY A 84 23.63 -2.51 1.28
CA GLY A 84 24.98 -2.56 0.76
C GLY A 84 25.61 -3.94 0.65
N ALA A 85 24.95 -5.00 1.16
CA ALA A 85 25.45 -6.37 0.98
C ALA A 85 25.46 -6.77 -0.50
N PRO A 86 26.54 -7.40 -1.01
CA PRO A 86 26.61 -7.86 -2.38
C PRO A 86 25.61 -9.02 -2.58
N LEU A 87 24.79 -8.93 -3.63
CA LEU A 87 23.82 -9.94 -4.01
C LEU A 87 24.31 -10.79 -5.20
N VAL A 88 24.76 -10.09 -6.24
CA VAL A 88 25.28 -10.68 -7.47
C VAL A 88 26.52 -9.92 -7.90
N THR A 89 27.54 -10.66 -8.30
CA THR A 89 28.76 -10.11 -8.89
C THR A 89 28.84 -10.56 -10.35
N LEU A 90 28.98 -9.58 -11.24
CA LEU A 90 29.19 -9.81 -12.67
C LEU A 90 30.67 -9.99 -12.97
N ASP A 91 31.02 -10.65 -14.07
CA ASP A 91 32.39 -10.66 -14.58
C ASP A 91 32.77 -9.26 -15.02
N ASN A 92 33.68 -8.65 -14.29
CA ASN A 92 34.09 -7.25 -14.46
C ASN A 92 35.50 -7.07 -15.00
N ARG A 93 36.16 -8.14 -15.45
CA ARG A 93 37.58 -8.09 -15.88
C ARG A 93 37.85 -7.02 -16.94
N GLU A 94 36.98 -6.93 -17.94
CA GLU A 94 37.13 -5.92 -19.02
C GLU A 94 36.83 -4.51 -18.49
N ILE A 95 35.81 -4.35 -17.66
CA ILE A 95 35.38 -3.09 -17.05
C ILE A 95 36.49 -2.57 -16.12
N GLU A 96 37.11 -3.43 -15.33
CA GLU A 96 38.17 -3.06 -14.40
C GLU A 96 39.46 -2.72 -15.17
N ALA A 97 39.77 -3.40 -16.26
CA ALA A 97 40.87 -3.04 -17.16
C ALA A 97 40.66 -1.64 -17.79
N ASN A 98 39.40 -1.33 -18.16
CA ASN A 98 39.08 0.01 -18.68
C ASN A 98 39.18 1.08 -17.60
N ARG A 99 38.72 0.82 -16.38
CA ARG A 99 38.85 1.69 -15.21
C ARG A 99 40.36 2.01 -14.95
N SER A 100 41.18 0.98 -14.92
CA SER A 100 42.61 1.11 -14.69
C SER A 100 43.30 1.95 -15.79
N ARG A 101 42.90 1.74 -17.05
CA ARG A 101 43.40 2.50 -18.18
C ARG A 101 43.02 3.99 -18.08
N ALA A 102 41.77 4.29 -17.75
CA ALA A 102 41.29 5.67 -17.57
C ALA A 102 41.99 6.36 -16.37
N ALA A 103 42.21 5.66 -15.29
CA ALA A 103 42.92 6.17 -14.10
C ALA A 103 44.42 6.48 -14.45
N ALA A 104 45.09 5.64 -15.24
CA ALA A 104 46.46 5.87 -15.70
C ALA A 104 46.52 7.10 -16.60
N ALA A 105 45.58 7.27 -17.53
CA ALA A 105 45.49 8.45 -18.39
C ALA A 105 45.29 9.74 -17.58
N PHE A 106 44.44 9.70 -16.54
CA PHE A 106 44.28 10.85 -15.64
C PHE A 106 45.59 11.17 -14.90
N SER A 107 46.29 10.18 -14.37
CA SER A 107 47.59 10.37 -13.72
C SER A 107 48.62 11.03 -14.65
N THR A 108 48.70 10.59 -15.91
CA THR A 108 49.58 11.18 -16.92
C THR A 108 49.21 12.65 -17.18
N ALA A 109 47.92 12.98 -17.28
CA ALA A 109 47.45 14.34 -17.49
C ALA A 109 47.77 15.25 -16.27
N VAL A 110 47.70 14.73 -15.06
CA VAL A 110 48.11 15.46 -13.84
C VAL A 110 49.60 15.83 -13.89
N GLU A 111 50.49 14.90 -14.24
CA GLU A 111 51.91 15.16 -14.30
C GLU A 111 52.25 16.12 -15.45
N SER A 112 51.55 16.04 -16.59
CA SER A 112 51.69 17.01 -17.69
C SER A 112 51.32 18.44 -17.28
N ALA A 113 50.21 18.60 -16.53
CA ALA A 113 49.82 19.91 -16.01
C ALA A 113 50.85 20.46 -15.02
N ARG A 114 51.42 19.63 -14.15
CA ARG A 114 52.49 20.01 -13.21
C ARG A 114 53.74 20.45 -13.94
N ALA A 115 54.14 19.78 -15.03
CA ALA A 115 55.27 20.18 -15.85
C ALA A 115 55.03 21.57 -16.47
N ALA A 116 53.85 21.80 -17.05
CA ALA A 116 53.47 23.08 -17.62
C ALA A 116 53.48 24.24 -16.59
N GLU A 117 53.05 23.96 -15.34
CA GLU A 117 53.13 24.93 -14.24
C GLU A 117 54.61 25.29 -13.90
N SER A 118 55.52 24.32 -13.98
CA SER A 118 56.93 24.55 -13.79
C SER A 118 57.54 25.40 -14.89
N ASP A 119 57.10 25.22 -16.16
CA ASP A 119 57.47 26.05 -17.29
C ASP A 119 57.05 27.52 -17.10
N VAL A 120 55.85 27.75 -16.57
CA VAL A 120 55.38 29.11 -16.23
C VAL A 120 56.27 29.75 -15.17
N LYS A 121 56.70 29.03 -14.12
CA LYS A 121 57.59 29.56 -13.11
C LYS A 121 58.94 29.98 -13.71
N SER A 122 59.47 29.17 -14.59
CA SER A 122 60.73 29.51 -15.34
C SER A 122 60.56 30.73 -16.22
N ALA A 123 59.53 30.78 -17.08
CA ALA A 123 59.24 31.92 -17.94
C ALA A 123 58.95 33.21 -17.13
N GLN A 124 58.29 33.11 -15.99
CA GLN A 124 58.00 34.23 -15.08
C GLN A 124 59.35 34.82 -14.52
N ALA A 125 60.27 33.95 -14.11
CA ALA A 125 61.57 34.39 -13.63
C ALA A 125 62.37 35.14 -14.73
N SER A 126 62.33 34.62 -15.99
CA SER A 126 62.96 35.27 -17.15
C SER A 126 62.34 36.62 -17.46
N ALA A 127 61.00 36.73 -17.46
CA ALA A 127 60.30 38.01 -17.68
C ALA A 127 60.61 39.03 -16.58
N THR A 128 60.69 38.58 -15.33
CA THR A 128 61.05 39.43 -14.19
C THR A 128 62.48 40.01 -14.35
N LEU A 129 63.47 39.18 -14.76
CA LEU A 129 64.85 39.62 -15.01
C LEU A 129 64.90 40.60 -16.19
N ALA A 130 64.26 40.30 -17.32
CA ALA A 130 64.20 41.17 -18.49
C ALA A 130 63.60 42.53 -18.15
N ARG A 131 62.48 42.55 -17.35
CA ARG A 131 61.86 43.80 -16.91
C ARG A 131 62.76 44.62 -16.01
N ALA A 132 63.44 44.05 -15.05
CA ALA A 132 64.36 44.71 -14.16
C ALA A 132 65.60 45.29 -14.97
N THR A 133 66.02 44.58 -16.02
CA THR A 133 67.10 45.03 -16.89
C THR A 133 66.64 46.20 -17.74
N HIS A 134 65.49 46.10 -18.39
CA HIS A 134 64.93 47.20 -19.19
C HIS A 134 64.76 48.48 -18.35
N ASP A 135 64.19 48.40 -17.16
CA ASP A 135 63.98 49.55 -16.27
C ASP A 135 65.29 50.19 -15.83
N ARG A 136 66.31 49.38 -15.59
CA ARG A 136 67.64 49.85 -15.28
C ARG A 136 68.25 50.61 -16.49
N ILE A 137 68.24 50.01 -17.67
CA ILE A 137 68.77 50.63 -18.89
C ILE A 137 68.03 51.93 -19.26
N ARG A 138 66.70 51.94 -19.12
CA ARG A 138 65.84 53.12 -19.28
C ARG A 138 66.29 54.26 -18.35
N THR A 139 66.55 53.98 -17.08
CA THR A 139 66.98 54.95 -16.07
C THR A 139 68.38 55.50 -16.43
N LEU A 140 69.28 54.66 -16.97
CA LEU A 140 70.62 55.09 -17.43
C LEU A 140 70.51 55.91 -18.71
N HIS A 141 69.66 55.59 -19.67
CA HIS A 141 69.39 56.33 -20.87
C HIS A 141 68.83 57.72 -20.56
N ASP A 142 67.91 57.86 -19.64
CA ASP A 142 67.36 59.14 -19.18
C ASP A 142 68.44 60.03 -18.59
N LYS A 143 69.49 59.44 -17.98
CA LYS A 143 70.67 60.10 -17.47
C LYS A 143 71.81 60.29 -18.52
N ARG A 144 71.53 59.94 -19.80
CA ARG A 144 72.47 59.98 -20.91
C ARG A 144 73.70 59.05 -20.73
N SER A 145 73.58 57.99 -19.95
CA SER A 145 74.60 57.00 -19.63
C SER A 145 74.44 55.68 -20.36
N ALA A 146 73.40 55.51 -21.18
CA ALA A 146 73.21 54.42 -22.10
C ALA A 146 72.74 54.89 -23.48
N THR A 147 73.03 54.12 -24.53
CA THR A 147 72.68 54.40 -25.91
C THR A 147 71.23 54.05 -26.26
N PRO A 148 70.62 54.70 -27.29
CA PRO A 148 69.29 54.29 -27.77
C PRO A 148 69.26 52.83 -28.21
N GLN A 149 70.28 52.28 -28.80
CA GLN A 149 70.43 50.92 -29.27
C GLN A 149 70.34 49.92 -28.05
N GLU A 150 70.96 50.24 -26.93
CA GLU A 150 70.92 49.43 -25.71
C GLU A 150 69.48 49.43 -25.13
N LEU A 151 68.75 50.55 -25.17
CA LEU A 151 67.40 50.64 -24.75
C LEU A 151 66.44 49.78 -25.62
N ASP A 152 66.60 49.88 -26.97
CA ASP A 152 65.81 49.11 -27.92
C ASP A 152 66.06 47.60 -27.78
N GLN A 153 67.33 47.21 -27.53
CA GLN A 153 67.66 45.79 -27.22
C GLN A 153 67.04 45.33 -25.98
N ALA A 154 67.04 46.11 -24.89
CA ALA A 154 66.39 45.74 -23.61
C ALA A 154 64.89 45.69 -23.74
N ALA A 155 64.25 46.57 -24.49
CA ALA A 155 62.80 46.53 -24.78
C ALA A 155 62.44 45.29 -25.59
N SER A 156 63.18 44.99 -26.67
CA SER A 156 62.92 43.74 -27.44
C SER A 156 63.11 42.45 -26.62
N ALA A 157 64.08 42.43 -25.70
CA ALA A 157 64.29 41.30 -24.80
C ALA A 157 63.13 41.13 -23.77
N LEU A 158 62.60 42.25 -23.30
CA LEU A 158 61.40 42.23 -22.43
C LEU A 158 60.15 41.69 -23.15
N ASP A 159 59.92 42.23 -24.39
CA ASP A 159 58.80 41.79 -25.21
C ASP A 159 58.88 40.29 -25.54
N ALA A 160 60.07 39.78 -25.86
CA ALA A 160 60.28 38.34 -26.08
C ALA A 160 60.03 37.50 -24.83
N ALA A 161 60.43 37.94 -23.64
CA ALA A 161 60.23 37.25 -22.40
C ALA A 161 58.75 37.27 -21.98
N ASP A 162 58.04 38.37 -22.14
CA ASP A 162 56.62 38.50 -21.88
C ASP A 162 55.79 37.61 -22.86
N ALA A 163 56.15 37.52 -24.12
CA ALA A 163 55.53 36.60 -25.09
C ALA A 163 55.76 35.14 -24.71
N GLN A 164 56.98 34.78 -24.24
CA GLN A 164 57.30 33.44 -23.77
C GLN A 164 56.46 33.06 -22.50
N LEU A 165 56.30 34.02 -21.58
CA LEU A 165 55.43 33.83 -20.41
C LEU A 165 53.98 33.65 -20.84
N GLY A 166 53.46 34.41 -21.78
CA GLY A 166 52.13 34.26 -22.37
C GLY A 166 51.94 32.88 -22.96
N ALA A 167 52.88 32.37 -23.73
CA ALA A 167 52.85 31.03 -24.30
C ALA A 167 52.89 29.93 -23.24
N ALA A 168 53.68 30.08 -22.17
CA ALA A 168 53.71 29.12 -21.06
C ALA A 168 52.37 29.08 -20.31
N ARG A 169 51.73 30.22 -20.04
CA ARG A 169 50.39 30.30 -19.43
C ARG A 169 49.32 29.63 -20.29
N ALA A 170 49.36 29.81 -21.60
CA ALA A 170 48.47 29.15 -22.52
C ALA A 170 48.63 27.61 -22.48
N ARG A 171 49.89 27.11 -22.34
CA ARG A 171 50.14 25.67 -22.15
C ARG A 171 49.56 25.14 -20.85
N VAL A 172 49.66 25.87 -19.74
CA VAL A 172 49.01 25.48 -18.47
C VAL A 172 47.51 25.40 -18.64
N ALA A 173 46.88 26.38 -19.29
CA ALA A 173 45.45 26.34 -19.55
C ALA A 173 45.03 25.09 -20.37
N ALA A 174 45.77 24.76 -21.42
CA ALA A 174 45.57 23.58 -22.25
C ALA A 174 45.77 22.27 -21.46
N ALA A 175 46.84 22.17 -20.67
CA ALA A 175 47.12 20.99 -19.84
C ALA A 175 46.09 20.80 -18.71
N SER A 176 45.64 21.90 -18.12
CA SER A 176 44.57 21.89 -17.12
C SER A 176 43.25 21.39 -17.71
N ALA A 177 42.87 21.87 -18.91
CA ALA A 177 41.68 21.36 -19.60
C ALA A 177 41.78 19.87 -19.95
N ALA A 178 42.96 19.42 -20.39
CA ALA A 178 43.22 18.00 -20.67
C ALA A 178 43.12 17.14 -19.38
N ARG A 179 43.62 17.65 -18.25
CA ARG A 179 43.50 16.99 -16.94
C ARG A 179 42.02 16.84 -16.50
N GLU A 180 41.22 17.88 -16.65
CA GLU A 180 39.78 17.81 -16.31
C GLU A 180 39.03 16.82 -17.22
N ALA A 181 39.35 16.79 -18.53
CA ALA A 181 38.78 15.81 -19.44
C ALA A 181 39.13 14.35 -19.06
N ALA A 182 40.41 14.10 -18.72
CA ALA A 182 40.88 12.79 -18.30
C ALA A 182 40.28 12.41 -16.96
N LYS A 183 40.09 13.36 -16.03
CA LYS A 183 39.38 13.12 -14.76
C LYS A 183 37.94 12.68 -15.00
N ALA A 184 37.21 13.39 -15.85
CA ALA A 184 35.82 13.04 -16.17
C ALA A 184 35.72 11.62 -16.78
N ALA A 185 36.64 11.23 -17.65
CA ALA A 185 36.73 9.90 -18.23
C ALA A 185 37.03 8.82 -17.16
N SER A 186 37.91 9.09 -16.20
CA SER A 186 38.24 8.21 -15.10
C SER A 186 37.04 8.02 -14.15
N ASP A 187 36.33 9.12 -13.83
CA ASP A 187 35.13 9.07 -12.98
C ASP A 187 34.00 8.26 -13.67
N ALA A 188 33.80 8.44 -14.97
CA ALA A 188 32.83 7.68 -15.76
C ALA A 188 33.15 6.17 -15.78
N ALA A 189 34.42 5.81 -15.93
CA ALA A 189 34.87 4.42 -15.90
C ALA A 189 34.67 3.79 -14.49
N ALA A 190 34.93 4.56 -13.42
CA ALA A 190 34.71 4.12 -12.04
C ALA A 190 33.22 3.89 -11.75
N ILE A 191 32.32 4.75 -12.21
CA ILE A 191 30.88 4.58 -12.11
C ILE A 191 30.44 3.29 -12.84
N THR A 192 30.94 3.08 -14.06
CA THR A 192 30.63 1.86 -14.84
C THR A 192 31.10 0.60 -14.09
N ALA A 193 32.29 0.64 -13.48
CA ALA A 193 32.80 -0.47 -12.70
C ALA A 193 31.94 -0.78 -11.46
N SER A 194 31.35 0.25 -10.85
CA SER A 194 30.45 0.05 -9.69
C SER A 194 29.18 -0.73 -10.04
N TYR A 195 28.75 -0.77 -11.29
CA TYR A 195 27.59 -1.54 -11.73
C TYR A 195 27.84 -3.04 -11.84
N ALA A 196 29.08 -3.48 -11.72
CA ALA A 196 29.43 -4.89 -11.76
C ALA A 196 29.05 -5.64 -10.48
N VAL A 197 28.84 -4.94 -9.37
CA VAL A 197 28.39 -5.51 -8.10
C VAL A 197 26.99 -4.99 -7.79
N LEU A 198 26.02 -5.88 -7.85
CA LEU A 198 24.64 -5.58 -7.50
C LEU A 198 24.48 -5.75 -5.99
N ALA A 199 24.17 -4.67 -5.28
CA ALA A 199 24.03 -4.64 -3.84
C ALA A 199 22.60 -4.33 -3.40
N ALA A 200 22.25 -4.75 -2.18
CA ALA A 200 20.94 -4.49 -1.58
C ALA A 200 20.75 -2.99 -1.27
N PRO A 201 19.67 -2.33 -1.73
CA PRO A 201 19.40 -0.92 -1.46
C PRO A 201 18.92 -0.65 -0.02
N PHE A 202 18.37 -1.64 0.66
CA PHE A 202 17.88 -1.59 2.04
C PHE A 202 18.01 -2.96 2.72
N ASP A 203 17.78 -3.00 4.03
CA ASP A 203 17.74 -4.25 4.81
C ASP A 203 16.47 -5.02 4.48
N GLY A 204 16.57 -6.27 4.05
CA GLY A 204 15.41 -7.00 3.57
C GLY A 204 15.57 -8.51 3.52
N LEU A 205 14.55 -9.15 2.98
CA LEU A 205 14.48 -10.58 2.73
C LEU A 205 14.50 -10.83 1.22
N VAL A 206 15.31 -11.77 0.75
CA VAL A 206 15.32 -12.22 -0.64
C VAL A 206 14.08 -13.11 -0.87
N ILE A 207 13.17 -12.64 -1.75
CA ILE A 207 11.93 -13.38 -2.06
C ILE A 207 12.04 -14.17 -3.35
N GLU A 208 12.89 -13.71 -4.30
CA GLU A 208 13.07 -14.36 -5.59
C GLU A 208 14.51 -14.21 -6.07
N ARG A 209 15.05 -15.25 -6.68
CA ARG A 209 16.37 -15.28 -7.30
C ARG A 209 16.25 -15.92 -8.68
N SER A 210 16.46 -15.12 -9.71
CA SER A 210 16.49 -15.55 -11.13
C SER A 210 17.90 -15.53 -11.71
N ALA A 211 18.92 -15.31 -10.88
CA ALA A 211 20.32 -15.25 -11.24
C ALA A 211 21.00 -16.58 -10.99
N ASP A 212 21.67 -17.14 -12.01
CA ASP A 212 22.52 -18.32 -11.87
C ASP A 212 23.97 -18.00 -12.29
N PRO A 213 24.98 -18.50 -11.57
CA PRO A 213 26.36 -18.34 -11.96
C PRO A 213 26.62 -18.89 -13.39
N GLY A 214 27.32 -18.13 -14.22
CA GLY A 214 27.56 -18.44 -15.62
C GLY A 214 26.49 -17.99 -16.59
N ALA A 215 25.31 -17.60 -16.15
CA ALA A 215 24.29 -17.00 -17.00
C ALA A 215 24.65 -15.58 -17.43
N MET A 216 24.09 -15.10 -18.54
CA MET A 216 24.28 -13.74 -19.03
C MET A 216 23.27 -12.80 -18.38
N ALA A 217 23.74 -11.81 -17.63
CA ALA A 217 22.91 -10.73 -17.16
C ALA A 217 22.66 -9.74 -18.31
N THR A 218 21.39 -9.34 -18.47
CA THR A 218 20.98 -8.34 -19.46
C THR A 218 20.39 -7.10 -18.77
N PRO A 219 20.59 -5.90 -19.32
CA PRO A 219 20.04 -4.68 -18.76
C PRO A 219 18.52 -4.73 -18.62
N GLY A 220 18.00 -4.37 -17.43
CA GLY A 220 16.57 -4.37 -17.12
C GLY A 220 15.99 -5.69 -16.66
N GLN A 221 16.69 -6.82 -16.79
CA GLN A 221 16.27 -8.10 -16.26
C GLN A 221 16.47 -8.14 -14.75
N ALA A 222 15.40 -8.42 -14.00
CA ALA A 222 15.48 -8.63 -12.56
C ALA A 222 16.23 -9.94 -12.26
N LEU A 223 17.29 -9.85 -11.48
CA LEU A 223 18.12 -10.99 -11.08
C LEU A 223 17.81 -11.46 -9.66
N VAL A 224 17.49 -10.53 -8.77
CA VAL A 224 17.12 -10.80 -7.38
C VAL A 224 16.02 -9.81 -6.98
N THR A 225 14.97 -10.30 -6.34
CA THR A 225 13.93 -9.46 -5.74
C THR A 225 14.05 -9.54 -4.23
N ILE A 226 14.10 -8.36 -3.59
CA ILE A 226 14.13 -8.25 -2.14
C ILE A 226 12.94 -7.43 -1.64
N GLU A 227 12.47 -7.75 -0.46
CA GLU A 227 11.40 -6.99 0.22
C GLU A 227 11.83 -6.56 1.62
N ASP A 228 11.30 -5.41 2.04
CA ASP A 228 11.48 -4.92 3.41
C ASP A 228 10.64 -5.77 4.37
N ALA A 229 11.30 -6.51 5.25
CA ALA A 229 10.64 -7.36 6.24
C ALA A 229 10.14 -6.59 7.48
N THR A 230 10.32 -5.27 7.53
CA THR A 230 9.96 -4.45 8.71
C THR A 230 8.60 -3.78 8.62
N GLY A 231 8.05 -3.64 7.41
CA GLY A 231 6.78 -2.98 7.15
C GLY A 231 5.92 -3.77 6.19
N PHE A 232 4.72 -4.15 6.65
CA PHE A 232 3.73 -4.82 5.82
C PHE A 232 2.48 -3.96 5.66
N ARG A 233 1.82 -4.13 4.54
CA ARG A 233 0.50 -3.58 4.25
C ARG A 233 -0.41 -4.66 3.72
N LEU A 234 -1.68 -4.48 3.97
CA LEU A 234 -2.72 -5.30 3.39
C LEU A 234 -3.28 -4.60 2.16
N GLU A 235 -3.33 -5.29 1.05
CA GLU A 235 -3.96 -4.83 -0.17
C GLU A 235 -5.30 -5.57 -0.35
N VAL A 236 -6.40 -4.82 -0.27
CA VAL A 236 -7.77 -5.35 -0.31
C VAL A 236 -8.49 -4.78 -1.51
N ALA A 237 -9.13 -5.63 -2.29
CA ALA A 237 -10.02 -5.20 -3.37
C ALA A 237 -11.45 -5.04 -2.81
N VAL A 238 -12.01 -3.84 -2.92
CA VAL A 238 -13.35 -3.49 -2.44
C VAL A 238 -14.15 -2.93 -3.60
N ASP A 239 -15.40 -3.37 -3.77
CA ASP A 239 -16.29 -2.86 -4.80
C ASP A 239 -16.57 -1.35 -4.63
N GLU A 240 -16.92 -0.67 -5.70
CA GLU A 240 -17.12 0.78 -5.75
C GLU A 240 -18.16 1.27 -4.75
N ALA A 241 -19.27 0.54 -4.59
CA ALA A 241 -20.36 0.95 -3.71
C ALA A 241 -19.94 0.93 -2.23
N ARG A 242 -19.12 -0.05 -1.83
CA ARG A 242 -18.60 -0.18 -0.46
C ARG A 242 -17.40 0.73 -0.24
N ALA A 243 -16.54 0.91 -1.24
CA ALA A 243 -15.37 1.77 -1.15
C ALA A 243 -15.74 3.24 -0.90
N ALA A 244 -16.91 3.69 -1.34
CA ALA A 244 -17.44 5.03 -1.06
C ALA A 244 -17.59 5.34 0.45
N HIS A 245 -17.67 4.32 1.29
CA HIS A 245 -17.79 4.45 2.74
C HIS A 245 -16.46 4.28 3.49
N VAL A 246 -15.36 4.07 2.78
CA VAL A 246 -14.04 3.95 3.37
C VAL A 246 -13.28 5.26 3.23
N ALA A 247 -12.70 5.74 4.33
CA ALA A 247 -11.93 6.97 4.35
C ALA A 247 -10.45 6.70 4.67
N PRO A 248 -9.51 7.49 4.13
CA PRO A 248 -8.12 7.46 4.57
C PRO A 248 -8.01 7.72 6.08
N GLY A 249 -7.18 6.94 6.76
CA GLY A 249 -7.01 7.00 8.22
C GLY A 249 -8.01 6.15 9.00
N GLN A 250 -9.05 5.62 8.37
CA GLN A 250 -10.02 4.73 9.02
C GLN A 250 -9.34 3.44 9.52
N ALA A 251 -9.71 3.03 10.74
CA ALA A 251 -9.30 1.74 11.27
C ALA A 251 -10.17 0.61 10.69
N ALA A 252 -9.55 -0.54 10.44
CA ALA A 252 -10.25 -1.75 10.05
C ALA A 252 -9.71 -2.93 10.84
N HIS A 253 -10.58 -3.82 11.28
CA HIS A 253 -10.17 -5.07 11.92
C HIS A 253 -9.66 -6.03 10.87
N VAL A 254 -8.41 -6.46 11.02
CA VAL A 254 -7.74 -7.37 10.08
C VAL A 254 -7.54 -8.72 10.74
N GLN A 255 -7.95 -9.76 10.04
CA GLN A 255 -7.74 -11.15 10.43
C GLN A 255 -6.89 -11.83 9.34
N ILE A 256 -5.75 -12.37 9.74
CA ILE A 256 -4.81 -13.06 8.86
C ILE A 256 -4.82 -14.55 9.22
N GLY A 257 -4.97 -15.39 8.19
CA GLY A 257 -5.07 -16.84 8.36
C GLY A 257 -6.47 -17.30 8.79
N ASP A 258 -6.59 -18.62 9.00
CA ASP A 258 -7.81 -19.24 9.48
C ASP A 258 -7.67 -19.55 10.98
N ALA A 259 -8.71 -19.25 11.76
CA ALA A 259 -8.76 -19.56 13.19
C ALA A 259 -8.62 -21.07 13.48
N ALA A 260 -8.96 -21.92 12.51
CA ALA A 260 -8.79 -23.37 12.59
C ALA A 260 -7.34 -23.83 12.34
N SER A 261 -6.50 -23.00 11.75
CA SER A 261 -5.11 -23.28 11.41
C SER A 261 -4.18 -22.46 12.33
N SER A 262 -3.88 -22.97 13.48
CA SER A 262 -3.28 -22.26 14.63
C SER A 262 -1.88 -21.67 14.43
N SER A 263 -1.19 -21.89 13.33
CA SER A 263 0.20 -21.49 13.18
C SER A 263 0.43 -20.07 12.61
N ASN A 264 -0.57 -19.47 11.95
CA ASN A 264 -0.43 -18.15 11.31
C ASN A 264 -1.64 -17.23 11.57
N TYR A 265 -2.39 -17.48 12.66
CA TYR A 265 -3.53 -16.65 13.02
C TYR A 265 -3.05 -15.34 13.67
N TRP A 266 -3.44 -14.21 13.11
CA TRP A 266 -3.18 -12.89 13.66
C TRP A 266 -4.45 -12.04 13.52
N VAL A 267 -4.83 -11.37 14.59
CA VAL A 267 -5.92 -10.40 14.61
C VAL A 267 -5.39 -9.08 15.12
N GLY A 268 -5.70 -8.01 14.43
CA GLY A 268 -5.28 -6.67 14.84
C GLY A 268 -5.98 -5.60 14.04
N GLU A 269 -5.63 -4.35 14.31
CA GLU A 269 -6.13 -3.20 13.57
C GLU A 269 -5.15 -2.80 12.48
N GLY A 270 -5.66 -2.69 11.25
CA GLY A 270 -5.00 -2.00 10.15
C GLY A 270 -5.56 -0.59 9.98
N ARG A 271 -4.76 0.34 9.48
CA ARG A 271 -5.19 1.70 9.19
C ARG A 271 -5.12 1.95 7.69
N VAL A 272 -6.23 2.43 7.12
CA VAL A 272 -6.29 2.79 5.69
C VAL A 272 -5.29 3.90 5.41
N SER A 273 -4.28 3.59 4.59
CA SER A 273 -3.24 4.55 4.17
C SER A 273 -3.49 5.12 2.80
N GLU A 274 -4.06 4.33 1.89
CA GLU A 274 -4.28 4.73 0.50
C GLU A 274 -5.51 4.03 -0.07
N ILE A 275 -6.26 4.76 -0.87
CA ILE A 275 -7.37 4.23 -1.68
C ILE A 275 -7.02 4.50 -3.13
N ALA A 276 -6.63 3.46 -3.86
CA ALA A 276 -6.24 3.54 -5.25
C ALA A 276 -7.29 2.85 -6.12
N ARG A 277 -7.59 3.43 -7.28
CA ARG A 277 -8.48 2.80 -8.25
C ARG A 277 -7.77 1.61 -8.88
N VAL A 278 -8.41 0.45 -8.84
CA VAL A 278 -7.98 -0.74 -9.57
C VAL A 278 -8.68 -0.71 -10.94
N ASP A 279 -8.22 -1.52 -11.85
CA ASP A 279 -8.67 -1.69 -13.23
C ASP A 279 -10.14 -1.28 -13.47
N PRO A 280 -10.42 -0.41 -14.43
CA PRO A 280 -11.79 0.00 -14.79
C PRO A 280 -12.73 -1.17 -15.11
N GLY A 281 -12.19 -2.33 -15.51
CA GLY A 281 -12.99 -3.51 -15.84
C GLY A 281 -13.53 -4.26 -14.62
N SER A 282 -12.93 -4.12 -13.44
CA SER A 282 -13.33 -4.84 -12.23
C SER A 282 -14.27 -4.04 -11.32
N HIS A 283 -14.52 -2.76 -11.57
CA HIS A 283 -15.31 -1.85 -10.74
C HIS A 283 -14.95 -1.90 -9.26
N SER A 284 -13.65 -2.10 -8.95
CA SER A 284 -13.16 -2.22 -7.59
C SER A 284 -12.07 -1.20 -7.30
N PHE A 285 -11.92 -0.86 -6.02
CA PHE A 285 -10.85 -0.03 -5.50
C PHE A 285 -9.86 -0.88 -4.73
N LEU A 286 -8.57 -0.65 -4.95
CA LEU A 286 -7.52 -1.22 -4.12
C LEU A 286 -7.34 -0.33 -2.88
N ILE A 287 -7.71 -0.86 -1.74
CA ILE A 287 -7.51 -0.21 -0.45
C ILE A 287 -6.27 -0.80 0.19
N LYS A 288 -5.31 0.07 0.54
CA LYS A 288 -4.09 -0.32 1.23
C LYS A 288 -4.20 0.06 2.69
N LEU A 289 -4.00 -0.93 3.56
CA LEU A 289 -3.99 -0.74 5.01
C LEU A 289 -2.59 -0.98 5.54
N ASP A 290 -2.05 -0.04 6.27
CA ASP A 290 -0.82 -0.25 7.02
C ASP A 290 -1.09 -1.16 8.21
N LEU A 291 -0.29 -2.20 8.33
CA LEU A 291 -0.36 -3.16 9.41
C LEU A 291 0.67 -2.82 10.50
N PRO A 292 0.34 -2.98 11.77
CA PRO A 292 1.33 -2.89 12.84
C PRO A 292 2.34 -4.03 12.71
N LYS A 293 3.52 -3.85 13.29
CA LYS A 293 4.55 -4.89 13.30
C LYS A 293 4.05 -6.12 14.05
N GLY A 294 4.12 -7.28 13.39
CA GLY A 294 3.74 -8.55 13.98
C GLY A 294 4.76 -9.65 13.65
N PRO A 295 4.99 -10.60 14.57
CA PRO A 295 6.04 -11.61 14.41
C PRO A 295 5.77 -12.62 13.29
N SER A 296 4.53 -12.73 12.83
CA SER A 296 4.10 -13.76 11.85
C SER A 296 3.75 -13.18 10.48
N LEU A 297 3.94 -11.87 10.24
CA LEU A 297 3.57 -11.26 8.97
C LEU A 297 4.59 -11.59 7.88
N ARG A 298 4.09 -12.06 6.75
CA ARG A 298 4.86 -12.35 5.53
C ARG A 298 4.05 -11.93 4.31
N SER A 299 4.73 -11.51 3.26
CA SER A 299 4.08 -11.29 1.97
C SER A 299 3.44 -12.58 1.44
N GLY A 300 2.29 -12.43 0.78
CA GLY A 300 1.53 -13.54 0.22
C GLY A 300 0.48 -14.13 1.15
N LEU A 301 0.42 -13.77 2.43
CA LEU A 301 -0.63 -14.24 3.33
C LEU A 301 -1.98 -13.65 2.94
N PHE A 302 -2.99 -14.51 2.83
CA PHE A 302 -4.37 -14.08 2.65
C PHE A 302 -4.95 -13.58 3.97
N CYS A 303 -5.77 -12.54 3.90
CA CYS A 303 -6.41 -11.96 5.07
C CYS A 303 -7.79 -11.39 4.72
N ARG A 304 -8.58 -11.16 5.77
CA ARG A 304 -9.86 -10.48 5.70
C ARG A 304 -9.77 -9.19 6.50
N ALA A 305 -10.25 -8.12 5.92
CA ALA A 305 -10.42 -6.84 6.60
C ALA A 305 -11.91 -6.56 6.78
N ARG A 306 -12.31 -6.22 7.99
CA ARG A 306 -13.65 -5.78 8.32
C ARG A 306 -13.64 -4.28 8.50
N PHE A 307 -14.39 -3.60 7.65
CA PHE A 307 -14.57 -2.15 7.65
C PHE A 307 -15.89 -1.78 8.30
N ALA A 308 -15.91 -0.70 9.07
CA ALA A 308 -17.15 -0.07 9.46
C ALA A 308 -17.82 0.54 8.22
N GLY A 309 -19.09 0.24 8.05
CA GLY A 309 -19.93 0.78 6.99
C GLY A 309 -20.86 1.88 7.52
N PRO A 310 -21.81 2.35 6.70
CA PRO A 310 -22.75 3.37 7.10
C PRO A 310 -23.66 2.87 8.22
N THR A 311 -23.99 3.76 9.13
CA THR A 311 -25.01 3.53 10.16
C THR A 311 -26.39 3.49 9.48
N ARG A 312 -27.18 2.47 9.78
CA ARG A 312 -28.54 2.33 9.28
C ARG A 312 -29.52 2.16 10.44
N GLN A 313 -30.74 2.63 10.27
CA GLN A 313 -31.81 2.33 11.20
C GLN A 313 -32.27 0.88 11.00
N ALA A 314 -32.27 0.12 12.04
CA ALA A 314 -32.70 -1.27 12.04
C ALA A 314 -33.71 -1.51 13.17
N LEU A 315 -34.77 -2.22 12.86
CA LEU A 315 -35.76 -2.64 13.85
C LEU A 315 -35.18 -3.81 14.63
N VAL A 316 -35.09 -3.67 15.94
CA VAL A 316 -34.52 -4.70 16.82
C VAL A 316 -35.51 -5.13 17.90
N ILE A 317 -35.41 -6.39 18.29
CA ILE A 317 -36.09 -7.00 19.42
C ILE A 317 -35.07 -7.78 20.26
N PRO A 318 -35.36 -8.11 21.53
CA PRO A 318 -34.51 -9.05 22.26
C PRO A 318 -34.42 -10.40 21.55
N ALA A 319 -33.22 -10.97 21.47
CA ALA A 319 -33.02 -12.28 20.82
C ALA A 319 -33.86 -13.40 21.48
N SER A 320 -34.11 -13.29 22.78
CA SER A 320 -34.98 -14.19 23.54
C SER A 320 -36.44 -14.19 23.09
N ALA A 321 -36.92 -13.14 22.40
CA ALA A 321 -38.25 -13.06 21.83
C ALA A 321 -38.46 -13.95 20.61
N ALA A 322 -37.39 -14.40 19.97
CA ALA A 322 -37.39 -15.14 18.73
C ALA A 322 -37.60 -16.64 18.97
N ILE A 323 -38.66 -17.19 18.41
CA ILE A 323 -38.98 -18.61 18.46
C ILE A 323 -38.62 -19.23 17.12
N ARG A 324 -37.62 -20.11 17.10
CA ARG A 324 -37.22 -20.83 15.89
C ARG A 324 -37.93 -22.13 15.76
N ARG A 325 -38.73 -22.33 14.71
CA ARG A 325 -39.43 -23.59 14.40
C ARG A 325 -39.00 -24.05 12.98
N GLY A 326 -38.10 -25.01 12.94
CA GLY A 326 -37.49 -25.44 11.68
C GLY A 326 -36.72 -24.29 11.03
N GLN A 327 -37.06 -23.89 9.82
CA GLN A 327 -36.42 -22.79 9.07
C GLN A 327 -37.13 -21.43 9.27
N LEU A 328 -38.21 -21.38 10.03
CA LEU A 328 -38.98 -20.17 10.24
C LEU A 328 -38.74 -19.63 11.65
N THR A 329 -38.67 -18.31 11.73
CA THR A 329 -38.59 -17.57 12.98
C THR A 329 -39.90 -16.85 13.21
N PHE A 330 -40.43 -16.96 14.44
CA PHE A 330 -41.67 -16.34 14.87
C PHE A 330 -41.43 -15.47 16.09
N VAL A 331 -42.33 -14.52 16.32
CA VAL A 331 -42.42 -13.75 17.56
C VAL A 331 -43.89 -13.73 18.01
N TYR A 332 -44.14 -13.59 19.30
CA TYR A 332 -45.47 -13.26 19.80
C TYR A 332 -45.60 -11.74 19.84
N ALA A 333 -46.38 -11.19 18.89
CA ALA A 333 -46.79 -9.79 18.93
C ALA A 333 -48.07 -9.65 19.76
N VAL A 334 -48.16 -8.59 20.56
CA VAL A 334 -49.31 -8.31 21.41
C VAL A 334 -50.23 -7.33 20.69
N ASN A 335 -51.41 -7.78 20.32
CA ASN A 335 -52.40 -6.96 19.63
C ASN A 335 -53.05 -5.91 20.57
N PRO A 336 -53.85 -4.93 20.05
CA PRO A 336 -54.52 -3.93 20.88
C PRO A 336 -55.47 -4.51 21.93
N GLU A 337 -56.01 -5.70 21.70
CA GLU A 337 -56.91 -6.42 22.65
C GLU A 337 -56.14 -7.16 23.76
N GLY A 338 -54.80 -7.01 23.83
CA GLY A 338 -53.98 -7.67 24.84
C GLY A 338 -53.81 -9.18 24.63
N ARG A 339 -53.87 -9.67 23.39
CA ARG A 339 -53.64 -11.08 23.04
C ARG A 339 -52.32 -11.25 22.31
N ALA A 340 -51.62 -12.34 22.65
CA ALA A 340 -50.40 -12.73 21.95
C ALA A 340 -50.75 -13.39 20.62
N VAL A 341 -50.27 -12.88 19.54
CA VAL A 341 -50.43 -13.41 18.17
C VAL A 341 -49.08 -13.88 17.63
N LEU A 342 -49.04 -15.15 17.23
CA LEU A 342 -47.80 -15.73 16.67
C LEU A 342 -47.59 -15.24 15.26
N GLN A 343 -46.57 -14.41 15.07
CA GLN A 343 -46.30 -13.73 13.79
C GLN A 343 -44.96 -14.21 13.22
N PRO A 344 -44.90 -14.64 11.95
CA PRO A 344 -43.64 -14.97 11.30
C PRO A 344 -42.85 -13.69 11.05
N VAL A 345 -41.54 -13.77 11.29
CA VAL A 345 -40.59 -12.67 11.05
C VAL A 345 -39.40 -13.13 10.24
N SER A 346 -38.85 -12.20 9.47
CA SER A 346 -37.56 -12.41 8.79
C SER A 346 -36.42 -11.88 9.65
N PRO A 347 -35.61 -12.76 10.27
CA PRO A 347 -34.51 -12.34 11.12
C PRO A 347 -33.36 -11.77 10.26
N GLY A 348 -32.72 -10.74 10.75
CA GLY A 348 -31.46 -10.19 10.25
C GLY A 348 -30.27 -10.59 11.12
N ALA A 349 -29.36 -9.66 11.35
CA ALA A 349 -28.19 -9.87 12.19
C ALA A 349 -28.57 -9.96 13.66
N GLU A 350 -27.90 -10.86 14.40
CA GLU A 350 -27.98 -10.95 15.84
C GLU A 350 -26.72 -10.33 16.46
N THR A 351 -26.87 -9.33 17.30
CA THR A 351 -25.78 -8.60 17.93
C THR A 351 -26.14 -8.28 19.38
N ASP A 352 -25.27 -8.59 20.31
CA ASP A 352 -25.38 -8.23 21.73
C ASP A 352 -26.78 -8.49 22.35
N ASP A 353 -27.31 -9.71 22.22
CA ASP A 353 -28.63 -10.12 22.72
C ASP A 353 -29.83 -9.43 22.05
N ARG A 354 -29.60 -8.75 20.92
CA ARG A 354 -30.62 -8.14 20.07
C ARG A 354 -30.67 -8.81 18.71
N LEU A 355 -31.89 -9.11 18.25
CA LEU A 355 -32.15 -9.64 16.92
C LEU A 355 -32.74 -8.55 16.04
N GLU A 356 -32.09 -8.30 14.92
CA GLU A 356 -32.65 -7.47 13.88
C GLU A 356 -33.83 -8.17 13.20
N VAL A 357 -34.88 -7.42 12.92
CA VAL A 357 -36.07 -7.92 12.19
C VAL A 357 -36.18 -7.12 10.88
N LEU A 358 -36.02 -7.85 9.77
CA LEU A 358 -36.07 -7.24 8.42
C LEU A 358 -37.50 -7.06 7.93
N ALA A 359 -38.44 -7.94 8.37
CA ALA A 359 -39.85 -7.90 8.02
C ALA A 359 -40.68 -8.70 9.03
N GLY A 360 -41.97 -8.36 9.12
CA GLY A 360 -42.94 -9.11 9.92
C GLY A 360 -43.52 -8.30 11.08
N ILE A 361 -42.82 -7.33 11.63
CA ILE A 361 -43.28 -6.39 12.65
C ILE A 361 -42.89 -4.95 12.29
N ARG A 362 -43.47 -4.00 13.01
CA ARG A 362 -43.27 -2.56 12.83
C ARG A 362 -42.69 -1.95 14.10
N GLU A 363 -42.07 -0.77 13.94
CA GLU A 363 -41.63 0.03 15.07
C GLU A 363 -42.81 0.35 16.02
N GLY A 364 -42.59 0.14 17.30
CA GLY A 364 -43.62 0.31 18.34
C GLY A 364 -44.51 -0.92 18.57
N ASP A 365 -44.45 -1.97 17.75
CA ASP A 365 -45.13 -3.21 18.01
C ASP A 365 -44.60 -3.84 19.32
N ARG A 366 -45.54 -4.30 20.15
CA ARG A 366 -45.22 -4.92 21.43
C ARG A 366 -44.97 -6.40 21.23
N VAL A 367 -43.80 -6.88 21.61
CA VAL A 367 -43.40 -8.29 21.50
C VAL A 367 -43.15 -8.89 22.88
N VAL A 368 -43.42 -10.19 23.04
CA VAL A 368 -43.10 -10.93 24.27
C VAL A 368 -41.59 -11.26 24.24
N ALA A 369 -40.83 -10.73 25.21
CA ALA A 369 -39.38 -10.86 25.24
C ALA A 369 -38.86 -12.26 25.57
N ASP A 370 -39.56 -13.00 26.39
CA ASP A 370 -39.21 -14.37 26.79
C ASP A 370 -40.49 -15.21 26.86
N PRO A 371 -40.98 -15.74 25.72
CA PRO A 371 -42.24 -16.45 25.66
C PRO A 371 -42.17 -17.80 26.39
N PRO A 372 -42.98 -18.00 27.46
CA PRO A 372 -43.00 -19.26 28.16
C PRO A 372 -43.57 -20.38 27.27
N PRO A 373 -43.21 -21.65 27.47
CA PRO A 373 -43.67 -22.78 26.65
C PRO A 373 -45.19 -22.97 26.64
N SER A 374 -45.87 -22.44 27.65
CA SER A 374 -47.34 -22.47 27.76
C SER A 374 -48.07 -21.42 26.94
N LEU A 375 -47.34 -20.44 26.38
CA LEU A 375 -47.93 -19.38 25.55
C LEU A 375 -48.38 -19.93 24.21
N SER A 376 -49.63 -19.75 23.89
CA SER A 376 -50.22 -20.16 22.61
C SER A 376 -50.80 -18.97 21.88
N ASP A 377 -50.98 -19.15 20.58
CA ASP A 377 -51.62 -18.13 19.73
C ASP A 377 -53.00 -17.76 20.25
N GLY A 378 -53.33 -16.46 20.31
CA GLY A 378 -54.58 -15.94 20.84
C GLY A 378 -54.71 -15.85 22.37
N THR A 379 -53.70 -16.27 23.15
CA THR A 379 -53.70 -16.20 24.63
C THR A 379 -53.72 -14.73 25.08
N ALA A 380 -54.61 -14.44 26.08
CA ALA A 380 -54.61 -13.10 26.70
C ALA A 380 -53.35 -12.95 27.57
N VAL A 381 -52.62 -11.84 27.39
CA VAL A 381 -51.37 -11.55 28.12
C VAL A 381 -51.45 -10.21 28.83
N THR A 382 -50.81 -10.15 29.98
CA THR A 382 -50.59 -8.89 30.72
C THR A 382 -49.13 -8.66 30.91
N GLY A 383 -48.69 -7.41 30.76
CA GLY A 383 -47.28 -7.03 31.01
C GLY A 383 -46.95 -7.26 32.49
N ALA A 384 -46.06 -8.20 32.80
CA ALA A 384 -45.44 -8.24 34.13
C ALA A 384 -44.53 -7.00 34.22
N GLY A 385 -44.92 -6.01 35.03
CA GLY A 385 -44.05 -4.89 35.32
C GLY A 385 -42.75 -5.39 35.94
N ARG A 386 -41.62 -4.87 35.41
CA ARG A 386 -40.32 -4.98 36.08
C ARG A 386 -40.27 -4.07 37.24
#